data_e91ba68ba68670762d05e5d06f543dc7
#
_entry.id   e91ba68ba68670762d05e5d06f543dc7
#
_cell.length_a   1.000
_cell.length_b   1.000
_cell.length_c   1.000
_cell.angle_alpha   90.00
_cell.angle_beta   90.00
_cell.angle_gamma   90.00
#
_symmetry.space_group_name_H-M   'P 1'
#
loop_
_entity.id
_entity.type
_entity.pdbx_description
1 polymer ?
#
loop_
_entity_poly.entity_id
_entity_poly.type
_entity_poly.pdbx_seq_one_letter_code
_entity_poly.pdbx_strand_id
1 'polypeptide(L)'
;MFNKSADNTRHVNGPAHTLVSRSTEIVGDIHFSGELIIEGKVKGNIYAEDDSEALIRVTENGSVEGEICVPSAIVNGLVQGNVRAAIHIELAAKAVVVGNVYYNLIEMVMGSEVNGNLMHIGSNQSRPNRLTANHKKLPFNSKSLQE
;
A
#
# COMPACT_ATOMS: atom_id res chain seq x y z
N MET A 1 37.97 -13.55 11.22
CA MET A 1 37.38 -13.59 10.99
C MET A 1 36.83 -13.43 10.66
N PHE A 2 36.73 -13.40 10.62
CA PHE A 2 35.97 -13.35 10.26
C PHE A 2 35.23 -13.22 9.91
N ASN A 3 35.01 -13.18 9.61
CA ASN A 3 34.15 -13.16 9.19
C ASN A 3 33.45 -12.71 9.13
N LYS A 4 33.29 -12.43 9.12
CA LYS A 4 32.63 -12.03 8.87
C LYS A 4 31.98 -11.58 8.17
N SER A 5 31.85 -11.17 8.20
CA SER A 5 31.43 -10.54 7.16
C SER A 5 30.57 -11.27 6.42
N ALA A 6 30.90 -12.18 6.19
CA ALA A 6 30.05 -12.87 5.42
C ALA A 6 28.83 -13.00 6.09
N ASP A 7 28.81 -12.97 7.22
CA ASP A 7 27.64 -13.11 7.81
C ASP A 7 26.63 -12.26 7.52
N ASN A 8 26.85 -11.18 7.27
CA ASN A 8 25.86 -10.33 6.98
C ASN A 8 25.10 -10.69 5.92
N THR A 9 25.60 -11.18 4.98
CA THR A 9 24.81 -11.42 3.89
C THR A 9 23.82 -12.42 4.20
N ARG A 10 23.98 -13.23 5.13
CA ARG A 10 22.99 -14.14 5.33
C ARG A 10 21.82 -13.61 5.84
N HIS A 11 21.84 -12.61 6.51
CA HIS A 11 20.65 -12.08 6.99
C HIS A 11 19.72 -11.71 6.02
N VAL A 12 20.15 -11.40 4.89
CA VAL A 12 19.24 -10.95 3.92
C VAL A 12 18.31 -11.97 3.55
N ASN A 13 18.53 -13.18 3.86
CA ASN A 13 17.58 -14.16 3.45
C ASN A 13 16.33 -14.21 4.28
N GLY A 14 16.28 -13.62 5.36
CA GLY A 14 15.09 -13.66 6.15
C GLY A 14 14.18 -12.52 5.83
N PRO A 15 12.94 -12.59 6.22
CA PRO A 15 12.01 -11.47 5.99
C PRO A 15 12.42 -10.30 6.85
N ALA A 16 12.25 -9.12 6.32
CA ALA A 16 12.52 -7.91 7.05
C ALA A 16 11.22 -7.40 7.64
N HIS A 17 11.20 -7.12 8.91
CA HIS A 17 10.02 -6.60 9.57
C HIS A 17 10.36 -5.33 10.30
N THR A 18 9.53 -4.31 10.11
CA THR A 18 9.70 -3.06 10.82
C THR A 18 8.39 -2.75 11.52
N LEU A 19 8.47 -2.35 12.76
CA LEU A 19 7.29 -2.05 13.54
C LEU A 19 7.35 -0.62 14.05
N VAL A 20 6.32 0.16 13.76
CA VAL A 20 6.13 1.47 14.37
C VAL A 20 5.15 1.24 15.50
N SER A 21 5.63 1.23 16.73
CA SER A 21 4.82 0.83 17.87
C SER A 21 3.78 1.89 18.19
N ARG A 22 2.79 1.51 19.00
CA ARG A 22 1.69 2.42 19.25
C ARG A 22 2.10 3.66 20.01
N SER A 23 3.25 3.67 20.65
CA SER A 23 3.66 4.85 21.37
C SER A 23 4.59 5.73 20.53
N THR A 24 4.71 5.43 19.23
CA THR A 24 5.65 6.13 18.37
C THR A 24 4.92 6.93 17.32
N GLU A 25 5.41 8.13 17.08
CA GLU A 25 4.91 8.95 15.99
C GLU A 25 6.09 9.29 15.10
N ILE A 26 5.98 9.04 13.81
CA ILE A 26 7.02 9.37 12.85
C ILE A 26 6.52 10.49 11.98
N VAL A 27 7.31 11.54 11.86
CA VAL A 27 6.99 12.67 10.99
C VAL A 27 8.01 12.65 9.87
N GLY A 28 7.57 12.38 8.67
CA GLY A 28 8.45 12.27 7.52
C GLY A 28 8.09 11.06 6.70
N ASP A 29 8.73 10.93 5.56
CA ASP A 29 8.43 9.82 4.64
C ASP A 29 9.20 8.58 5.04
N ILE A 30 8.62 7.42 4.72
CA ILE A 30 9.25 6.14 5.00
C ILE A 30 9.39 5.39 3.69
N HIS A 31 10.59 4.88 3.44
CA HIS A 31 10.84 3.98 2.33
C HIS A 31 11.22 2.64 2.94
N PHE A 32 10.54 1.57 2.55
CA PHE A 32 10.80 0.29 3.19
C PHE A 32 10.78 -0.85 2.18
N SER A 33 11.30 -1.99 2.61
CA SER A 33 11.12 -3.24 1.90
C SER A 33 10.76 -4.27 2.96
N GLY A 34 10.26 -5.41 2.57
CA GLY A 34 9.81 -6.42 3.52
C GLY A 34 8.45 -6.06 4.07
N GLU A 35 8.27 -6.20 5.35
CA GLU A 35 6.97 -5.92 5.97
C GLU A 35 7.08 -4.73 6.91
N LEU A 36 6.17 -3.79 6.79
CA LEU A 36 6.10 -2.65 7.68
C LEU A 36 4.78 -2.70 8.43
N ILE A 37 4.83 -2.72 9.74
CA ILE A 37 3.64 -2.79 10.57
C ILE A 37 3.49 -1.47 11.30
N ILE A 38 2.34 -0.81 11.11
CA ILE A 38 2.08 0.48 11.74
C ILE A 38 1.05 0.30 12.84
N GLU A 39 1.50 0.37 14.07
CA GLU A 39 0.61 0.37 15.23
C GLU A 39 0.53 1.75 15.84
N GLY A 40 1.41 2.64 15.46
CA GLY A 40 1.44 3.99 15.95
C GLY A 40 0.99 4.95 14.87
N LYS A 41 1.62 6.11 14.79
CA LYS A 41 1.20 7.16 13.88
C LYS A 41 2.31 7.56 12.94
N VAL A 42 1.99 7.72 11.68
CA VAL A 42 2.95 8.19 10.69
C VAL A 42 2.34 9.40 10.00
N LYS A 43 3.06 10.51 9.99
CA LYS A 43 2.66 11.70 9.26
C LYS A 43 3.65 11.91 8.15
N GLY A 44 3.36 11.38 7.00
CA GLY A 44 4.22 11.42 5.84
C GLY A 44 3.82 10.35 4.88
N ASN A 45 4.54 10.24 3.80
CA ASN A 45 4.22 9.27 2.76
C ASN A 45 5.02 7.99 2.96
N ILE A 46 4.48 6.88 2.51
CA ILE A 46 5.11 5.58 2.71
C ILE A 46 5.26 4.91 1.35
N TYR A 47 6.47 4.49 1.04
CA TYR A 47 6.79 3.94 -0.25
C TYR A 47 7.51 2.61 -0.15
N ALA A 48 7.15 1.67 -1.01
CA ALA A 48 7.89 0.42 -1.15
C ALA A 48 7.89 0.07 -2.62
N GLU A 49 8.67 0.82 -3.38
CA GLU A 49 8.60 0.68 -4.80
C GLU A 49 9.49 -0.37 -5.39
N ASP A 50 10.56 -0.69 -4.73
CA ASP A 50 11.53 -1.60 -5.29
C ASP A 50 11.39 -3.05 -4.88
N ASP A 51 10.42 -3.36 -4.06
CA ASP A 51 10.26 -4.73 -3.57
C ASP A 51 8.84 -5.17 -3.87
N SER A 52 8.69 -6.06 -4.85
CA SER A 52 7.34 -6.49 -5.25
C SER A 52 6.66 -7.34 -4.20
N GLU A 53 7.40 -7.76 -3.17
CA GLU A 53 6.78 -8.55 -2.11
C GLU A 53 6.57 -7.75 -0.85
N ALA A 54 6.80 -6.46 -0.91
CA ALA A 54 6.62 -5.64 0.28
C ALA A 54 5.16 -5.58 0.69
N LEU A 55 4.93 -5.52 1.97
CA LEU A 55 3.59 -5.47 2.53
C LEU A 55 3.55 -4.45 3.65
N ILE A 56 2.57 -3.55 3.60
CA ILE A 56 2.33 -2.68 4.73
C ILE A 56 1.09 -3.18 5.45
N ARG A 57 1.14 -3.15 6.76
CA ARG A 57 0.02 -3.58 7.58
C ARG A 57 -0.29 -2.44 8.56
N VAL A 58 -1.46 -1.84 8.46
CA VAL A 58 -1.88 -0.78 9.38
C VAL A 58 -2.87 -1.41 10.33
N THR A 59 -2.52 -1.50 11.60
CA THR A 59 -3.37 -2.19 12.57
C THR A 59 -4.47 -1.27 13.06
N GLU A 60 -5.37 -1.82 13.87
CA GLU A 60 -6.52 -1.07 14.32
C GLU A 60 -6.12 0.18 15.10
N ASN A 61 -4.95 0.19 15.75
CA ASN A 61 -4.49 1.38 16.45
C ASN A 61 -3.61 2.25 15.58
N GLY A 62 -3.32 1.82 14.37
CA GLY A 62 -2.41 2.54 13.51
C GLY A 62 -3.10 3.67 12.76
N SER A 63 -2.34 4.65 12.38
CA SER A 63 -2.87 5.81 11.66
C SER A 63 -1.79 6.35 10.74
N VAL A 64 -2.15 6.62 9.49
CA VAL A 64 -1.23 7.20 8.53
C VAL A 64 -1.87 8.43 7.93
N GLU A 65 -1.16 9.55 7.95
CA GLU A 65 -1.60 10.76 7.29
C GLU A 65 -0.63 11.03 6.15
N GLY A 66 -0.98 10.61 4.97
CA GLY A 66 -0.13 10.74 3.79
C GLY A 66 -0.49 9.67 2.80
N GLU A 67 0.29 9.60 1.74
CA GLU A 67 0.01 8.63 0.71
C GLU A 67 0.79 7.36 0.92
N ILE A 68 0.20 6.26 0.53
CA ILE A 68 0.84 4.96 0.62
C ILE A 68 0.96 4.40 -0.79
N CYS A 69 2.20 4.11 -1.22
CA CYS A 69 2.45 3.53 -2.54
C CYS A 69 3.24 2.25 -2.34
N VAL A 70 2.55 1.14 -2.37
CA VAL A 70 3.15 -0.17 -2.05
C VAL A 70 2.58 -1.22 -2.99
N PRO A 71 3.21 -2.37 -3.10
CA PRO A 71 2.62 -3.46 -3.87
C PRO A 71 1.44 -4.08 -3.15
N SER A 72 1.51 -4.29 -1.85
CA SER A 72 0.43 -4.94 -1.10
C SER A 72 0.17 -4.25 0.21
N ALA A 73 -1.07 -4.18 0.60
CA ALA A 73 -1.45 -3.50 1.82
C ALA A 73 -2.59 -4.22 2.53
N ILE A 74 -2.51 -4.30 3.85
CA ILE A 74 -3.60 -4.76 4.67
C ILE A 74 -3.90 -3.64 5.66
N VAL A 75 -5.08 -3.05 5.55
CA VAL A 75 -5.42 -1.89 6.34
C VAL A 75 -6.53 -2.25 7.31
N ASN A 76 -6.30 -2.06 8.59
CA ASN A 76 -7.30 -2.26 9.62
C ASN A 76 -7.35 -1.05 10.55
N GLY A 77 -6.84 0.08 10.10
CA GLY A 77 -6.82 1.31 10.88
C GLY A 77 -7.16 2.48 10.00
N LEU A 78 -6.69 3.66 10.36
CA LEU A 78 -7.06 4.89 9.68
C LEU A 78 -5.97 5.33 8.71
N VAL A 79 -6.36 5.60 7.48
CA VAL A 79 -5.44 6.19 6.51
C VAL A 79 -6.09 7.44 5.96
N GLN A 80 -5.43 8.59 6.14
CA GLN A 80 -5.91 9.85 5.59
C GLN A 80 -5.00 10.23 4.46
N GLY A 81 -5.36 9.85 3.26
CA GLY A 81 -4.59 10.06 2.06
C GLY A 81 -4.90 8.97 1.07
N ASN A 82 -4.28 9.02 -0.08
CA ASN A 82 -4.54 8.02 -1.11
C ASN A 82 -3.69 6.79 -0.89
N VAL A 83 -4.21 5.65 -1.29
CA VAL A 83 -3.48 4.39 -1.19
C VAL A 83 -3.37 3.82 -2.59
N ARG A 84 -2.15 3.49 -2.99
CA ARG A 84 -1.94 2.85 -4.27
C ARG A 84 -1.30 1.50 -4.01
N ALA A 85 -2.04 0.44 -4.30
CA ALA A 85 -1.57 -0.92 -4.09
C ALA A 85 -1.50 -1.60 -5.44
N ALA A 86 -0.30 -1.77 -5.95
CA ALA A 86 -0.13 -2.26 -7.32
C ALA A 86 -0.56 -3.69 -7.50
N ILE A 87 -0.55 -4.49 -6.46
CA ILE A 87 -0.90 -5.89 -6.54
C ILE A 87 -2.20 -6.19 -5.79
N HIS A 88 -2.26 -5.84 -4.53
CA HIS A 88 -3.39 -6.28 -3.72
C HIS A 88 -3.60 -5.38 -2.51
N ILE A 89 -4.84 -5.11 -2.16
CA ILE A 89 -5.14 -4.41 -0.93
C ILE A 89 -6.31 -5.10 -0.25
N GLU A 90 -6.21 -5.26 1.06
CA GLU A 90 -7.28 -5.79 1.85
C GLU A 90 -7.67 -4.73 2.87
N LEU A 91 -8.95 -4.40 2.95
CA LEU A 91 -9.46 -3.48 3.95
C LEU A 91 -10.22 -4.31 4.97
N ALA A 92 -9.65 -4.41 6.15
CA ALA A 92 -10.23 -5.23 7.21
C ALA A 92 -11.35 -4.47 7.92
N ALA A 93 -11.97 -5.08 8.89
CA ALA A 93 -13.22 -4.58 9.45
C ALA A 93 -13.13 -3.19 10.08
N LYS A 94 -11.98 -2.80 10.58
CA LYS A 94 -11.85 -1.50 11.22
C LYS A 94 -11.19 -0.46 10.33
N ALA A 95 -10.98 -0.80 9.06
CA ALA A 95 -10.30 0.10 8.16
C ALA A 95 -11.15 1.32 7.82
N VAL A 96 -10.55 2.48 7.86
CA VAL A 96 -11.18 3.72 7.39
C VAL A 96 -10.15 4.41 6.52
N VAL A 97 -10.47 4.57 5.25
CA VAL A 97 -9.58 5.28 4.33
C VAL A 97 -10.29 6.55 3.90
N VAL A 98 -9.67 7.69 4.14
CA VAL A 98 -10.21 8.97 3.71
C VAL A 98 -9.33 9.41 2.56
N GLY A 99 -9.75 9.09 1.36
CA GLY A 99 -8.98 9.34 0.15
C GLY A 99 -9.35 8.31 -0.89
N ASN A 100 -8.59 8.28 -1.96
CA ASN A 100 -8.84 7.36 -3.05
C ASN A 100 -7.98 6.12 -2.92
N VAL A 101 -8.50 4.99 -3.38
CA VAL A 101 -7.76 3.74 -3.37
C VAL A 101 -7.57 3.30 -4.80
N TYR A 102 -6.31 3.16 -5.22
CA TYR A 102 -5.96 2.67 -6.54
C TYR A 102 -5.46 1.26 -6.36
N TYR A 103 -6.12 0.31 -7.01
CA TYR A 103 -5.84 -1.09 -6.73
C TYR A 103 -5.86 -1.96 -7.97
N ASN A 104 -5.22 -3.10 -7.88
CA ASN A 104 -5.36 -4.14 -8.89
C ASN A 104 -6.36 -5.17 -8.38
N LEU A 105 -6.15 -5.71 -7.20
CA LEU A 105 -7.11 -6.60 -6.55
C LEU A 105 -7.46 -6.02 -5.18
N ILE A 106 -8.73 -6.03 -4.84
CA ILE A 106 -9.17 -5.48 -3.57
C ILE A 106 -10.12 -6.44 -2.87
N GLU A 107 -9.96 -6.55 -1.56
CA GLU A 107 -10.89 -7.27 -0.72
C GLU A 107 -11.37 -6.32 0.34
N MET A 108 -12.65 -6.24 0.54
CA MET A 108 -13.22 -5.38 1.58
C MET A 108 -14.04 -6.23 2.53
N VAL A 109 -13.66 -6.21 3.78
CA VAL A 109 -14.36 -6.95 4.81
C VAL A 109 -15.49 -6.07 5.33
N MET A 110 -16.60 -6.69 5.75
CA MET A 110 -17.73 -5.95 6.28
C MET A 110 -17.24 -5.07 7.43
N GLY A 111 -17.63 -3.84 7.44
CA GLY A 111 -17.22 -2.87 8.43
C GLY A 111 -16.20 -1.88 7.91
N SER A 112 -15.49 -2.22 6.83
CA SER A 112 -14.49 -1.30 6.29
C SER A 112 -15.18 -0.14 5.60
N GLU A 113 -14.49 1.00 5.57
CA GLU A 113 -15.03 2.21 4.99
C GLU A 113 -14.03 2.89 4.09
N VAL A 114 -14.47 3.39 2.95
CA VAL A 114 -13.65 4.22 2.09
C VAL A 114 -14.44 5.49 1.80
N ASN A 115 -13.89 6.63 2.21
CA ASN A 115 -14.50 7.91 1.92
C ASN A 115 -13.71 8.55 0.79
N GLY A 116 -14.03 8.16 -0.40
CA GLY A 116 -13.33 8.57 -1.61
C GLY A 116 -13.73 7.61 -2.71
N ASN A 117 -12.86 7.46 -3.67
CA ASN A 117 -13.15 6.61 -4.83
C ASN A 117 -12.28 5.39 -4.87
N LEU A 118 -12.81 4.32 -5.44
CA LEU A 118 -12.05 3.11 -5.70
C LEU A 118 -11.73 3.11 -7.18
N MET A 119 -10.46 2.97 -7.53
CA MET A 119 -10.04 3.03 -8.91
C MET A 119 -9.19 1.84 -9.25
N HIS A 120 -9.70 1.02 -10.16
CA HIS A 120 -8.96 -0.17 -10.57
C HIS A 120 -7.86 0.22 -11.54
N ILE A 121 -6.63 -0.20 -11.28
CA ILE A 121 -5.54 0.18 -12.13
C ILE A 121 -4.98 -0.97 -12.95
N GLY A 122 -5.25 -2.20 -12.60
CA GLY A 122 -4.72 -3.31 -13.36
C GLY A 122 -3.25 -3.57 -13.12
N SER A 123 -2.78 -4.71 -13.51
CA SER A 123 -1.42 -5.09 -13.19
C SER A 123 -0.39 -4.46 -14.10
N ASN A 124 -0.82 -3.89 -15.24
CA ASN A 124 0.11 -3.28 -16.15
C ASN A 124 0.16 -1.78 -16.05
N GLN A 125 -0.43 -1.24 -15.04
CA GLN A 125 -0.51 0.20 -14.96
C GLN A 125 0.82 0.86 -14.69
N SER A 126 1.79 0.13 -14.30
CA SER A 126 3.06 0.75 -14.11
C SER A 126 3.72 1.09 -15.42
N ARG A 127 3.28 0.51 -16.60
CA ARG A 127 3.85 0.80 -17.82
C ARG A 127 3.18 1.90 -18.45
N PRO A 128 3.75 2.82 -18.88
CA PRO A 128 3.08 3.90 -19.59
C PRO A 128 2.63 3.39 -20.91
N ASN A 129 2.30 3.16 -21.31
CA ASN A 129 1.71 2.90 -22.20
C ASN A 129 1.12 2.73 -22.89
N ARG A 130 1.04 2.65 -23.21
CA ARG A 130 0.40 2.41 -23.74
C ARG A 130 -0.44 2.76 -24.12
N LEU A 131 -0.73 3.06 -24.32
CA LEU A 131 -1.71 3.20 -24.55
C LEU A 131 -2.36 3.34 -24.69
N THR A 132 -2.51 3.46 -24.86
CA THR A 132 -3.36 3.46 -24.89
C THR A 132 -3.99 3.68 -24.98
N ALA A 133 -4.18 3.78 -25.33
CA ALA A 133 -4.94 3.80 -25.34
C ALA A 133 -5.67 3.67 -25.42
N ASN A 134 -5.93 3.59 -25.80
CA ASN A 134 -6.78 3.32 -25.64
C ASN A 134 -7.48 3.08 -25.33
N HIS A 135 -7.71 3.03 -25.57
CA HIS A 135 -8.50 2.85 -24.97
C HIS A 135 -9.13 2.94 -24.67
N LYS A 136 -9.31 2.99 -24.94
CA LYS A 136 -10.08 3.12 -24.37
C LYS A 136 -10.72 3.26 -23.96
N LYS A 137 -10.89 3.27 -24.37
CA LYS A 137 -11.65 3.45 -23.66
C LYS A 137 -12.28 3.54 -23.34
N LEU A 138 -12.44 3.42 -23.86
CA LEU A 138 -13.29 3.55 -23.10
C LEU A 138 -13.86 3.63 -22.87
N PRO A 139 -14.04 3.40 -23.33
CA PRO A 139 -14.85 3.46 -22.60
C PRO A 139 -15.29 3.38 -22.22
N PHE A 140 -15.40 3.33 -22.79
CA PHE A 140 -16.05 3.34 -21.83
C PHE A 140 -16.28 3.39 -21.48
N ASN A 141 -16.60 3.19 -22.18
CA ASN A 141 -17.09 3.38 -21.28
C ASN A 141 -17.34 3.45 -20.92
N SER A 142 -17.36 3.22 -21.50
CA SER A 142 -17.89 3.42 -20.69
C SER A 142 -18.21 3.52 -20.46
N LYS A 143 -18.27 3.24 -20.72
CA LYS A 143 -18.84 3.49 -20.05
C LYS A 143 -19.13 3.39 -19.64
N SER A 144 -19.01 3.08 -20.59
CA SER A 144 -19.44 3.17 -19.81
C SER A 144 -19.60 3.23 -19.52
N LEU A 145 -19.57 2.90 -20.15
CA LEU A 145 -19.97 3.17 -19.35
C LEU A 145 -19.95 3.36 -19.18
N GLN A 146 -19.93 3.04 -19.75
CA GLN A 146 -20.13 3.36 -19.16
C GLN A 146 -20.14 3.48 -18.98
N GLU A 147 -20.10 3.19 -19.58
CA GLU A 147 -20.32 3.45 -19.02
C GLU A 147 -20.28 3.63 -18.81
#